data_4dedafe7bc42788cea7fd2612f447bc2
#
_entry.id   4dedafe7bc42788cea7fd2612f447bc2
#
_cell.length_a   1.000
_cell.length_b   1.000
_cell.length_c   1.000
_cell.angle_alpha   90.00
_cell.angle_beta   90.00
_cell.angle_gamma   90.00
#
_symmetry.space_group_name_H-M   'P 1'
#
loop_
_entity.id
_entity.type
_entity.pdbx_description
1 polymer ?
#
loop_
_entity_poly.entity_id
_entity_poly.type
_entity_poly.pdbx_seq_one_letter_code
_entity_poly.pdbx_strand_id
1 'polypeptide(L)'
;AVESPEYIRELVTHHVGGYLKIAPEHTESGPLSKMMKPGIGTYDRFKALFDKFSEQAGKKQYLIPYFIAAHPGTRDEDMMHLALWLKRNGFRADQVQTFYPSPMATATAMYHSGRNPLKGISRDPRKSESVDVIRGDRRRRLHKAFLRWHDPDNWPLLRQALKDMGRADLIGNGKQHLIPLYQPAKGAGDPFRGKASGLRPGRALTQHTGLPPRSPGKRTRG
;
A
#
# COMPACT_ATOMS: atom_id res chain seq x y z
N ALA A 1 9.12 -9.32 16.49
CA ALA A 1 7.83 -10.02 16.61
C ALA A 1 7.83 -11.36 15.84
N VAL A 2 8.26 -11.39 14.59
CA VAL A 2 8.22 -12.63 13.76
C VAL A 2 9.16 -13.72 14.30
N GLU A 3 10.18 -13.35 15.04
CA GLU A 3 11.15 -14.27 15.66
C GLU A 3 10.64 -14.87 16.98
N SER A 4 9.51 -14.37 17.50
CA SER A 4 8.84 -14.88 18.69
C SER A 4 7.36 -15.18 18.36
N PRO A 5 7.05 -16.39 17.89
CA PRO A 5 5.68 -16.83 17.64
C PRO A 5 4.79 -16.76 18.88
N GLU A 6 5.36 -16.99 20.07
CA GLU A 6 4.66 -16.89 21.36
C GLU A 6 4.12 -15.48 21.60
N TYR A 7 4.92 -14.45 21.31
CA TYR A 7 4.48 -13.06 21.38
C TYR A 7 3.29 -12.78 20.46
N ILE A 8 3.33 -13.32 19.21
CA ILE A 8 2.21 -13.12 18.28
C ILE A 8 0.96 -13.85 18.76
N ARG A 9 1.12 -15.05 19.36
CA ARG A 9 0.00 -15.78 19.94
C ARG A 9 -0.65 -15.00 21.08
N GLU A 10 0.17 -14.49 22.00
CA GLU A 10 -0.28 -13.66 23.12
C GLU A 10 -1.03 -12.41 22.64
N LEU A 11 -0.41 -11.67 21.70
CA LEU A 11 -0.97 -10.48 21.08
C LEU A 11 -2.37 -10.76 20.50
N VAL A 12 -2.49 -11.82 19.69
CA VAL A 12 -3.73 -12.20 19.01
C VAL A 12 -4.79 -12.66 20.03
N THR A 13 -4.38 -13.45 21.01
CA THR A 13 -5.31 -14.05 21.97
C THR A 13 -5.87 -13.00 22.94
N HIS A 14 -5.05 -12.06 23.40
CA HIS A 14 -5.44 -11.19 24.52
C HIS A 14 -5.53 -9.70 24.17
N HIS A 15 -4.78 -9.21 23.17
CA HIS A 15 -4.59 -7.77 22.93
C HIS A 15 -5.19 -7.23 21.64
N VAL A 16 -5.66 -8.09 20.73
CA VAL A 16 -6.34 -7.68 19.49
C VAL A 16 -7.83 -7.93 19.59
N GLY A 17 -8.63 -6.85 19.50
CA GLY A 17 -10.08 -6.93 19.59
C GLY A 17 -10.79 -7.30 18.28
N GLY A 18 -10.15 -7.13 17.13
CA GLY A 18 -10.75 -7.41 15.80
C GLY A 18 -9.87 -6.92 14.66
N TYR A 19 -9.17 -5.82 14.86
CA TYR A 19 -8.33 -5.22 13.83
C TYR A 19 -6.95 -4.88 14.40
N LEU A 20 -5.90 -5.29 13.68
CA LEU A 20 -4.52 -4.90 13.96
C LEU A 20 -3.98 -4.11 12.79
N LYS A 21 -3.58 -2.87 13.05
CA LYS A 21 -2.89 -2.02 12.07
C LYS A 21 -1.40 -2.32 12.10
N ILE A 22 -0.81 -2.52 10.94
CA ILE A 22 0.62 -2.80 10.78
C ILE A 22 1.17 -1.99 9.62
N ALA A 23 2.40 -1.53 9.72
CA ALA A 23 3.02 -0.62 8.76
C ALA A 23 4.19 -1.31 8.02
N PRO A 24 3.93 -2.16 7.01
CA PRO A 24 5.00 -2.64 6.13
C PRO A 24 5.62 -1.51 5.30
N GLU A 25 4.90 -0.45 5.05
CA GLU A 25 5.25 0.79 4.36
C GLU A 25 5.48 0.64 2.85
N HIS A 26 6.12 -0.44 2.39
CA HIS A 26 6.39 -0.73 0.98
C HIS A 26 6.60 -2.23 0.75
N THR A 27 6.66 -2.65 -0.53
CA THR A 27 6.97 -4.04 -0.91
C THR A 27 8.38 -4.20 -1.45
N GLU A 28 8.94 -3.13 -2.03
CA GLU A 28 10.23 -3.15 -2.70
C GLU A 28 11.39 -2.89 -1.73
N SER A 29 12.49 -3.65 -1.91
CA SER A 29 13.66 -3.59 -1.04
C SER A 29 14.38 -2.23 -1.07
N GLY A 30 14.36 -1.55 -2.23
CA GLY A 30 14.93 -0.22 -2.40
C GLY A 30 14.35 0.79 -1.42
N PRO A 31 13.03 1.10 -1.49
CA PRO A 31 12.35 1.95 -0.53
C PRO A 31 12.47 1.47 0.92
N LEU A 32 12.27 0.18 1.18
CA LEU A 32 12.34 -0.38 2.55
C LEU A 32 13.70 -0.17 3.19
N SER A 33 14.80 -0.29 2.42
CA SER A 33 16.15 -0.04 2.92
C SER A 33 16.35 1.41 3.37
N LYS A 34 15.74 2.39 2.67
CA LYS A 34 15.78 3.81 3.03
C LYS A 34 14.92 4.13 4.25
N MET A 35 13.90 3.31 4.50
CA MET A 35 13.05 3.39 5.69
C MET A 35 13.60 2.61 6.87
N MET A 36 14.76 1.92 6.72
CA MET A 36 15.33 1.00 7.72
C MET A 36 14.33 -0.09 8.14
N LYS A 37 13.53 -0.54 7.19
CA LYS A 37 12.51 -1.57 7.40
C LYS A 37 12.98 -2.92 6.85
N PRO A 38 12.55 -4.03 7.45
CA PRO A 38 12.79 -5.36 6.89
C PRO A 38 12.04 -5.55 5.57
N GLY A 39 12.46 -6.52 4.77
CA GLY A 39 11.77 -6.88 3.53
C GLY A 39 10.33 -7.34 3.75
N ILE A 40 9.51 -7.26 2.70
CA ILE A 40 8.07 -7.58 2.74
C ILE A 40 7.80 -9.02 3.21
N GLY A 41 8.71 -9.97 2.99
CA GLY A 41 8.58 -11.35 3.49
C GLY A 41 8.45 -11.45 5.01
N THR A 42 8.90 -10.45 5.75
CA THR A 42 8.65 -10.37 7.20
C THR A 42 7.17 -10.10 7.49
N TYR A 43 6.52 -9.26 6.70
CA TYR A 43 5.08 -9.04 6.79
C TYR A 43 4.30 -10.32 6.42
N ASP A 44 4.70 -11.02 5.37
CA ASP A 44 4.02 -12.24 4.93
C ASP A 44 4.09 -13.33 6.02
N ARG A 45 5.25 -13.49 6.66
CA ARG A 45 5.43 -14.41 7.81
C ARG A 45 4.58 -13.99 9.01
N PHE A 46 4.57 -12.69 9.32
CA PHE A 46 3.72 -12.16 10.40
C PHE A 46 2.25 -12.44 10.12
N LYS A 47 1.80 -12.18 8.89
CA LYS A 47 0.42 -12.42 8.47
C LYS A 47 0.04 -13.89 8.62
N ALA A 48 0.89 -14.80 8.18
CA ALA A 48 0.63 -16.25 8.31
C ALA A 48 0.46 -16.68 9.77
N LEU A 49 1.32 -16.19 10.67
CA LEU A 49 1.22 -16.46 12.11
C LEU A 49 -0.01 -15.81 12.73
N PHE A 50 -0.32 -14.58 12.35
CA PHE A 50 -1.50 -13.85 12.81
C PHE A 50 -2.79 -14.59 12.43
N ASP A 51 -2.93 -15.00 11.16
CA ASP A 51 -4.10 -15.73 10.68
C ASP A 51 -4.23 -17.08 11.41
N LYS A 52 -3.14 -17.83 11.55
CA LYS A 52 -3.09 -19.11 12.28
C LYS A 52 -3.56 -18.96 13.74
N PHE A 53 -3.00 -17.99 14.46
CA PHE A 53 -3.33 -17.82 15.88
C PHE A 53 -4.71 -17.22 16.09
N SER A 54 -5.22 -16.39 15.17
CA SER A 54 -6.59 -15.90 15.19
C SER A 54 -7.59 -17.04 15.04
N GLU A 55 -7.31 -17.97 14.13
CA GLU A 55 -8.12 -19.18 13.95
C GLU A 55 -8.10 -20.06 15.19
N GLN A 56 -6.92 -20.33 15.77
CA GLN A 56 -6.76 -21.12 17.01
C GLN A 56 -7.47 -20.47 18.21
N ALA A 57 -7.50 -19.14 18.28
CA ALA A 57 -8.20 -18.40 19.33
C ALA A 57 -9.71 -18.30 19.08
N GLY A 58 -10.25 -18.83 17.97
CA GLY A 58 -11.64 -18.71 17.59
C GLY A 58 -12.08 -17.28 17.30
N LYS A 59 -11.13 -16.38 17.00
CA LYS A 59 -11.38 -14.96 16.80
C LYS A 59 -11.39 -14.57 15.33
N LYS A 60 -12.36 -13.75 14.95
CA LYS A 60 -12.39 -13.13 13.62
C LYS A 60 -11.62 -11.82 13.64
N GLN A 61 -10.34 -11.87 13.26
CA GLN A 61 -9.44 -10.74 13.30
C GLN A 61 -8.86 -10.43 11.91
N TYR A 62 -8.43 -9.19 11.70
CA TYR A 62 -7.96 -8.72 10.40
C TYR A 62 -6.73 -7.83 10.55
N LEU A 63 -5.75 -8.03 9.63
CA LEU A 63 -4.61 -7.13 9.48
C LEU A 63 -4.95 -6.00 8.50
N ILE A 64 -4.59 -4.78 8.88
CA ILE A 64 -4.74 -3.60 8.05
C ILE A 64 -3.34 -3.04 7.77
N PRO A 65 -2.77 -3.34 6.58
CA PRO A 65 -1.44 -2.85 6.24
C PRO A 65 -1.49 -1.37 5.80
N TYR A 66 -0.53 -0.59 6.30
CA TYR A 66 -0.29 0.78 5.86
C TYR A 66 0.90 0.85 4.91
N PHE A 67 0.74 1.64 3.85
CA PHE A 67 1.77 1.91 2.86
C PHE A 67 1.93 3.41 2.68
N ILE A 68 3.16 3.84 2.36
CA ILE A 68 3.49 5.25 2.19
C ILE A 68 3.83 5.57 0.73
N ALA A 69 3.29 6.68 0.22
CA ALA A 69 3.61 7.21 -1.09
C ALA A 69 4.74 8.24 -1.01
N ALA A 70 5.54 8.34 -2.06
CA ALA A 70 6.52 9.41 -2.28
C ALA A 70 7.62 9.52 -1.20
N HIS A 71 7.93 8.42 -0.49
CA HIS A 71 9.08 8.39 0.41
C HIS A 71 10.38 8.55 -0.40
N PRO A 72 11.40 9.29 0.06
CA PRO A 72 12.69 9.35 -0.60
C PRO A 72 13.25 7.95 -0.88
N GLY A 73 13.77 7.76 -2.10
CA GLY A 73 14.24 6.47 -2.58
C GLY A 73 13.15 5.56 -3.16
N THR A 74 11.93 6.08 -3.37
CA THR A 74 10.85 5.37 -4.05
C THR A 74 10.71 5.89 -5.47
N ARG A 75 10.81 5.01 -6.47
CA ARG A 75 10.62 5.33 -7.89
C ARG A 75 9.19 5.03 -8.34
N ASP A 76 8.83 5.50 -9.53
CA ASP A 76 7.51 5.26 -10.10
C ASP A 76 7.25 3.75 -10.33
N GLU A 77 8.30 3.00 -10.74
CA GLU A 77 8.26 1.54 -10.89
C GLU A 77 8.01 0.81 -9.56
N ASP A 78 8.64 1.28 -8.48
CA ASP A 78 8.45 0.69 -7.16
C ASP A 78 6.97 0.82 -6.73
N MET A 79 6.35 1.97 -7.00
CA MET A 79 4.92 2.18 -6.73
C MET A 79 4.01 1.34 -7.62
N MET A 80 4.39 1.12 -8.87
CA MET A 80 3.67 0.21 -9.76
C MET A 80 3.72 -1.24 -9.24
N HIS A 81 4.87 -1.72 -8.80
CA HIS A 81 5.01 -3.05 -8.20
C HIS A 81 4.19 -3.18 -6.92
N LEU A 82 4.21 -2.16 -6.07
CA LEU A 82 3.35 -2.12 -4.89
C LEU A 82 1.87 -2.18 -5.26
N ALA A 83 1.42 -1.43 -6.28
CA ALA A 83 0.03 -1.48 -6.75
C ALA A 83 -0.37 -2.87 -7.25
N LEU A 84 0.52 -3.56 -7.98
CA LEU A 84 0.31 -4.94 -8.42
C LEU A 84 0.22 -5.90 -7.24
N TRP A 85 1.08 -5.73 -6.22
CA TRP A 85 1.04 -6.52 -5.00
C TRP A 85 -0.29 -6.31 -4.25
N LEU A 86 -0.73 -5.05 -4.09
CA LEU A 86 -2.02 -4.71 -3.48
C LEU A 86 -3.17 -5.39 -4.20
N LYS A 87 -3.17 -5.35 -5.54
CA LYS A 87 -4.21 -5.99 -6.36
C LYS A 87 -4.23 -7.50 -6.18
N ARG A 88 -3.06 -8.15 -6.23
CA ARG A 88 -2.95 -9.61 -6.06
C ARG A 88 -3.42 -10.09 -4.70
N ASN A 89 -3.18 -9.29 -3.67
CA ASN A 89 -3.60 -9.59 -2.29
C ASN A 89 -5.00 -9.08 -1.94
N GLY A 90 -5.74 -8.48 -2.90
CA GLY A 90 -7.09 -7.99 -2.69
C GLY A 90 -7.18 -6.76 -1.77
N PHE A 91 -6.07 -6.05 -1.56
CA PHE A 91 -6.05 -4.83 -0.75
C PHE A 91 -6.49 -3.60 -1.56
N ARG A 92 -7.33 -2.80 -0.93
CA ARG A 92 -7.77 -1.49 -1.43
C ARG A 92 -7.47 -0.46 -0.36
N ALA A 93 -6.56 0.47 -0.67
CA ALA A 93 -6.20 1.54 0.24
C ALA A 93 -7.22 2.68 0.12
N ASP A 94 -8.06 2.88 1.14
CA ASP A 94 -8.98 4.02 1.21
C ASP A 94 -8.26 5.29 1.68
N GLN A 95 -7.34 5.13 2.63
CA GLN A 95 -6.43 6.19 3.06
C GLN A 95 -5.03 5.96 2.51
N VAL A 96 -4.46 7.02 1.96
CA VAL A 96 -3.09 7.01 1.43
C VAL A 96 -2.26 8.01 2.21
N GLN A 97 -1.25 7.50 2.90
CA GLN A 97 -0.23 8.34 3.50
C GLN A 97 0.79 8.76 2.45
N THR A 98 1.19 10.01 2.48
CA THR A 98 2.26 10.54 1.64
C THR A 98 3.35 11.05 2.53
N PHE A 99 4.59 10.75 2.17
CA PHE A 99 5.74 11.31 2.86
C PHE A 99 5.62 12.85 2.96
N TYR A 100 5.84 13.32 4.16
CA TYR A 100 5.96 14.74 4.45
C TYR A 100 7.25 14.97 5.26
N PRO A 101 8.14 15.88 4.83
CA PRO A 101 9.37 16.16 5.57
C PRO A 101 9.04 16.72 6.96
N SER A 102 9.42 16.01 7.99
CA SER A 102 9.33 16.48 9.38
C SER A 102 10.72 16.72 9.96
N PRO A 103 10.88 17.68 10.88
CA PRO A 103 12.17 17.93 11.52
C PRO A 103 12.76 16.65 12.14
N MET A 104 14.08 16.55 12.15
CA MET A 104 14.88 15.49 12.79
C MET A 104 14.69 14.07 12.23
N ALA A 105 13.90 13.88 11.16
CA ALA A 105 13.77 12.59 10.50
C ALA A 105 14.85 12.37 9.44
N THR A 106 15.47 11.19 9.42
CA THR A 106 16.49 10.82 8.41
C THR A 106 15.95 10.94 6.99
N ALA A 107 14.68 10.58 6.77
CA ALA A 107 14.02 10.74 5.49
C ALA A 107 13.94 12.20 5.03
N THR A 108 13.83 13.15 5.96
CA THR A 108 13.87 14.59 5.66
C THR A 108 15.26 15.01 5.17
N ALA A 109 16.32 14.49 5.75
CA ALA A 109 17.69 14.72 5.25
C ALA A 109 17.84 14.18 3.84
N MET A 110 17.34 12.98 3.54
CA MET A 110 17.31 12.43 2.18
C MET A 110 16.51 13.32 1.21
N TYR A 111 15.34 13.80 1.65
CA TYR A 111 14.47 14.63 0.82
C TYR A 111 15.14 15.94 0.38
N HIS A 112 15.83 16.61 1.28
CA HIS A 112 16.49 17.88 0.98
C HIS A 112 17.81 17.70 0.26
N SER A 113 18.65 16.74 0.67
CA SER A 113 19.99 16.52 0.10
C SER A 113 20.00 15.70 -1.19
N GLY A 114 18.98 14.84 -1.41
CA GLY A 114 19.03 13.84 -2.48
C GLY A 114 20.10 12.76 -2.25
N ARG A 115 20.57 12.58 -1.01
CA ARG A 115 21.64 11.65 -0.63
C ARG A 115 21.20 10.73 0.50
N ASN A 116 21.79 9.55 0.54
CA ASN A 116 21.51 8.56 1.59
C ASN A 116 22.48 8.71 2.76
N PRO A 117 22.07 9.28 3.91
CA PRO A 117 22.95 9.44 5.07
C PRO A 117 23.20 8.12 5.80
N LEU A 118 22.41 7.06 5.54
CA LEU A 118 22.55 5.76 6.21
C LEU A 118 23.83 5.00 5.80
N LYS A 119 24.41 5.34 4.64
CA LYS A 119 25.67 4.75 4.13
C LYS A 119 26.91 5.60 4.41
N GLY A 120 26.78 6.56 5.30
CA GLY A 120 27.83 7.52 5.61
C GLY A 120 27.75 8.77 4.71
N ILE A 121 28.26 9.88 5.24
CA ILE A 121 28.32 11.18 4.58
C ILE A 121 29.76 11.42 4.14
N SER A 122 29.98 11.56 2.84
CA SER A 122 31.26 11.99 2.30
C SER A 122 31.26 13.49 2.01
N ARG A 123 32.41 14.14 2.22
CA ARG A 123 32.61 15.53 1.76
C ARG A 123 32.57 15.64 0.23
N ASP A 124 32.92 14.56 -0.49
CA ASP A 124 32.73 14.47 -1.94
C ASP A 124 31.32 13.96 -2.24
N PRO A 125 30.42 14.80 -2.80
CA PRO A 125 29.07 14.41 -3.12
C PRO A 125 28.96 13.21 -4.08
N ARG A 126 29.98 12.98 -4.92
CA ARG A 126 30.00 11.86 -5.87
C ARG A 126 30.18 10.51 -5.21
N LYS A 127 30.74 10.48 -3.99
CA LYS A 127 30.93 9.26 -3.19
C LYS A 127 29.69 8.89 -2.34
N SER A 128 28.69 9.77 -2.25
CA SER A 128 27.45 9.52 -1.51
C SER A 128 26.40 8.91 -2.43
N GLU A 129 25.69 7.89 -1.95
CA GLU A 129 24.60 7.28 -2.71
C GLU A 129 23.50 8.30 -3.01
N SER A 130 23.14 8.45 -4.29
CA SER A 130 22.03 9.29 -4.72
C SER A 130 20.69 8.63 -4.36
N VAL A 131 19.75 9.43 -3.91
CA VAL A 131 18.39 9.02 -3.58
C VAL A 131 17.42 9.75 -4.48
N ASP A 132 16.54 9.01 -5.16
CA ASP A 132 15.45 9.62 -5.92
C ASP A 132 14.47 10.30 -4.96
N VAL A 133 14.12 11.55 -5.27
CA VAL A 133 13.26 12.38 -4.43
C VAL A 133 12.09 12.88 -5.25
N ILE A 134 10.91 12.50 -4.83
CA ILE A 134 9.68 12.91 -5.49
C ILE A 134 9.37 14.37 -5.14
N ARG A 135 9.64 15.24 -6.10
CA ARG A 135 9.32 16.66 -6.03
C ARG A 135 8.20 16.99 -7.02
N GLY A 136 7.38 17.96 -6.68
CA GLY A 136 6.27 18.40 -7.50
C GLY A 136 5.00 17.55 -7.38
N ASP A 137 3.86 18.17 -7.66
CA ASP A 137 2.55 17.60 -7.40
C ASP A 137 2.20 16.43 -8.33
N ARG A 138 2.65 16.47 -9.60
CA ARG A 138 2.31 15.45 -10.59
C ARG A 138 2.81 14.06 -10.16
N ARG A 139 4.09 13.91 -9.80
CA ARG A 139 4.64 12.62 -9.35
C ARG A 139 4.07 12.20 -8.00
N ARG A 140 3.84 13.13 -7.08
CA ARG A 140 3.18 12.83 -5.80
C ARG A 140 1.76 12.31 -5.99
N ARG A 141 0.98 12.90 -6.92
CA ARG A 141 -0.36 12.40 -7.29
C ARG A 141 -0.28 11.01 -7.93
N LEU A 142 0.72 10.78 -8.80
CA LEU A 142 0.94 9.47 -9.41
C LEU A 142 1.19 8.38 -8.37
N HIS A 143 2.08 8.63 -7.40
CA HIS A 143 2.35 7.68 -6.33
C HIS A 143 1.09 7.38 -5.49
N LYS A 144 0.30 8.39 -5.19
CA LYS A 144 -1.01 8.20 -4.52
C LYS A 144 -1.98 7.40 -5.38
N ALA A 145 -2.00 7.67 -6.69
CA ALA A 145 -2.87 6.98 -7.63
C ALA A 145 -2.55 5.49 -7.71
N PHE A 146 -1.27 5.09 -7.68
CA PHE A 146 -0.86 3.68 -7.60
C PHE A 146 -1.39 2.99 -6.35
N LEU A 147 -1.34 3.63 -5.18
CA LEU A 147 -1.93 3.07 -3.95
C LEU A 147 -3.45 2.94 -4.06
N ARG A 148 -4.12 3.86 -4.76
CA ARG A 148 -5.55 3.84 -5.04
C ARG A 148 -5.86 3.35 -6.45
N TRP A 149 -5.16 2.31 -6.90
CA TRP A 149 -5.32 1.73 -8.24
C TRP A 149 -6.76 1.35 -8.58
N HIS A 150 -7.58 1.04 -7.58
CA HIS A 150 -8.99 0.63 -7.71
C HIS A 150 -9.94 1.79 -7.97
N ASP A 151 -9.52 3.03 -7.74
CA ASP A 151 -10.34 4.22 -7.90
C ASP A 151 -10.33 4.69 -9.37
N PRO A 152 -11.50 4.69 -10.05
CA PRO A 152 -11.60 5.08 -11.45
C PRO A 152 -11.09 6.47 -11.77
N ASP A 153 -11.15 7.41 -10.82
CA ASP A 153 -10.68 8.79 -11.02
C ASP A 153 -9.15 8.84 -11.24
N ASN A 154 -8.42 7.84 -10.77
CA ASN A 154 -6.98 7.73 -10.96
C ASN A 154 -6.58 7.05 -12.28
N TRP A 155 -7.48 6.34 -12.96
CA TRP A 155 -7.13 5.53 -14.12
C TRP A 155 -6.57 6.30 -15.31
N PRO A 156 -7.07 7.52 -15.67
CA PRO A 156 -6.44 8.28 -16.75
C PRO A 156 -4.97 8.57 -16.49
N LEU A 157 -4.63 8.99 -15.25
CA LEU A 157 -3.24 9.25 -14.84
C LEU A 157 -2.40 7.97 -14.86
N LEU A 158 -2.94 6.86 -14.34
CA LEU A 158 -2.25 5.57 -14.31
C LEU A 158 -2.02 5.00 -15.72
N ARG A 159 -3.02 5.11 -16.63
CA ARG A 159 -2.83 4.67 -18.03
C ARG A 159 -1.71 5.43 -18.74
N GLN A 160 -1.66 6.74 -18.55
CA GLN A 160 -0.57 7.54 -19.11
C GLN A 160 0.77 7.12 -18.54
N ALA A 161 0.89 7.04 -17.23
CA ALA A 161 2.14 6.63 -16.56
C ALA A 161 2.60 5.23 -16.99
N LEU A 162 1.70 4.25 -17.06
CA LEU A 162 2.05 2.90 -17.52
C LEU A 162 2.54 2.88 -18.96
N LYS A 163 1.99 3.72 -19.85
CA LYS A 163 2.50 3.87 -21.22
C LYS A 163 3.89 4.51 -21.23
N ASP A 164 4.08 5.59 -20.47
CA ASP A 164 5.37 6.30 -20.35
C ASP A 164 6.47 5.39 -19.78
N MET A 165 6.11 4.44 -18.93
CA MET A 165 6.99 3.42 -18.34
C MET A 165 7.18 2.18 -19.25
N GLY A 166 6.59 2.14 -20.45
CA GLY A 166 6.63 0.98 -21.33
C GLY A 166 5.85 -0.24 -20.82
N ARG A 167 4.91 -0.04 -19.89
CA ARG A 167 4.12 -1.08 -19.23
C ARG A 167 2.64 -1.05 -19.65
N ALA A 168 2.38 -0.77 -20.94
CA ALA A 168 1.04 -0.83 -21.50
C ALA A 168 0.39 -2.22 -21.38
N ASP A 169 1.19 -3.29 -21.21
CA ASP A 169 0.76 -4.65 -20.89
C ASP A 169 -0.09 -4.74 -19.62
N LEU A 170 0.01 -3.80 -18.73
CA LEU A 170 -0.77 -3.74 -17.48
C LEU A 170 -2.12 -3.03 -17.63
N ILE A 171 -2.47 -2.59 -18.84
CA ILE A 171 -3.75 -1.94 -19.15
C ILE A 171 -4.66 -2.93 -19.89
N GLY A 172 -5.78 -3.29 -19.29
CA GLY A 172 -6.72 -4.25 -19.89
C GLY A 172 -7.74 -4.77 -18.89
N ASN A 173 -8.62 -5.64 -19.37
CA ASN A 173 -9.76 -6.14 -18.57
C ASN A 173 -9.50 -7.50 -17.91
N GLY A 174 -8.34 -8.12 -18.14
CA GLY A 174 -7.97 -9.39 -17.53
C GLY A 174 -7.45 -9.25 -16.09
N LYS A 175 -7.36 -10.36 -15.37
CA LYS A 175 -6.89 -10.39 -13.98
C LYS A 175 -5.44 -9.95 -13.81
N GLN A 176 -4.61 -10.16 -14.82
CA GLN A 176 -3.19 -9.78 -14.84
C GLN A 176 -2.95 -8.27 -15.00
N HIS A 177 -3.92 -7.53 -15.57
CA HIS A 177 -3.78 -6.09 -15.77
C HIS A 177 -4.00 -5.34 -14.47
N LEU A 178 -3.39 -4.18 -14.32
CA LEU A 178 -3.57 -3.32 -13.15
C LEU A 178 -4.89 -2.54 -13.22
N ILE A 179 -5.13 -1.90 -14.35
CA ILE A 179 -6.29 -1.03 -14.59
C ILE A 179 -6.96 -1.36 -15.93
N PRO A 180 -8.27 -1.07 -16.09
CA PRO A 180 -8.99 -1.37 -17.34
C PRO A 180 -8.67 -0.38 -18.47
N LEU A 181 -9.01 -0.79 -19.70
CA LEU A 181 -8.94 0.07 -20.89
C LEU A 181 -9.98 1.19 -20.87
N TYR A 182 -11.17 0.89 -20.38
CA TYR A 182 -12.29 1.82 -20.38
C TYR A 182 -12.29 2.77 -19.18
N GLN A 183 -13.02 3.87 -19.33
CA GLN A 183 -13.32 4.80 -18.23
C GLN A 183 -14.81 4.72 -17.96
N PRO A 184 -15.26 4.39 -16.74
CA PRO A 184 -16.67 4.41 -16.42
C PRO A 184 -17.22 5.84 -16.48
N ALA A 185 -18.51 5.99 -16.77
CA ALA A 185 -19.19 7.27 -16.68
C ALA A 185 -19.11 7.81 -15.24
N LYS A 186 -19.00 9.13 -15.09
CA LYS A 186 -19.02 9.77 -13.75
C LYS A 186 -20.30 9.37 -13.02
N GLY A 187 -20.16 8.83 -11.82
CA GLY A 187 -21.29 8.36 -11.01
C GLY A 187 -21.62 6.87 -11.17
N ALA A 188 -21.04 6.16 -12.14
CA ALA A 188 -21.05 4.72 -12.12
C ALA A 188 -20.21 4.26 -10.91
N GLY A 189 -20.82 3.57 -9.96
CA GLY A 189 -20.12 3.07 -8.75
C GLY A 189 -18.89 2.23 -9.10
N ASP A 190 -18.05 1.98 -8.12
CA ASP A 190 -16.79 1.21 -8.24
C ASP A 190 -17.03 -0.07 -9.07
N PRO A 191 -16.48 -0.17 -10.30
CA PRO A 191 -16.72 -1.33 -11.18
C PRO A 191 -16.14 -2.64 -10.61
N PHE A 192 -15.30 -2.55 -9.58
CA PHE A 192 -14.80 -3.72 -8.84
C PHE A 192 -15.67 -4.10 -7.63
N ARG A 193 -16.69 -3.30 -7.30
CA ARG A 193 -17.55 -3.54 -6.14
C ARG A 193 -18.49 -4.75 -6.32
N GLY A 194 -18.75 -5.17 -7.55
CA GLY A 194 -19.66 -6.29 -7.86
C GLY A 194 -19.01 -7.53 -8.46
N LYS A 195 -17.72 -7.48 -8.85
CA LYS A 195 -17.02 -8.58 -9.51
C LYS A 195 -15.68 -8.91 -8.85
N ALA A 196 -15.63 -8.93 -7.53
CA ALA A 196 -14.51 -9.50 -6.83
C ALA A 196 -14.52 -11.01 -7.06
N SER A 197 -13.73 -11.42 -8.05
CA SER A 197 -13.44 -12.81 -8.35
C SER A 197 -13.12 -13.59 -7.07
N GLY A 198 -13.99 -14.48 -6.65
CA GLY A 198 -13.73 -15.51 -5.65
C GLY A 198 -13.61 -15.07 -4.19
N LEU A 199 -13.55 -13.80 -3.88
CA LEU A 199 -13.63 -13.28 -2.50
C LEU A 199 -15.10 -13.01 -2.19
N ARG A 200 -15.63 -13.66 -1.16
CA ARG A 200 -17.01 -13.51 -0.70
C ARG A 200 -17.36 -12.03 -0.52
N PRO A 201 -18.58 -11.58 -0.89
CA PRO A 201 -19.04 -10.22 -0.62
C PRO A 201 -18.88 -9.91 0.87
N GLY A 202 -18.19 -8.83 1.22
CA GLY A 202 -17.95 -8.38 2.59
C GLY A 202 -16.49 -8.36 3.06
N ARG A 203 -15.50 -8.72 2.23
CA ARG A 203 -14.08 -8.82 2.63
C ARG A 203 -13.17 -7.67 2.19
N ALA A 204 -13.69 -6.62 1.58
CA ALA A 204 -12.92 -5.40 1.35
C ALA A 204 -12.91 -4.59 2.66
N LEU A 205 -11.85 -4.72 3.43
CA LEU A 205 -11.66 -3.92 4.64
C LEU A 205 -11.19 -2.53 4.25
N THR A 206 -11.86 -1.50 4.77
CA THR A 206 -11.39 -0.14 4.57
C THR A 206 -10.20 0.13 5.50
N GLN A 207 -9.17 0.79 5.00
CA GLN A 207 -7.98 1.13 5.77
C GLN A 207 -8.30 2.10 6.93
N HIS A 208 -9.42 2.82 6.85
CA HIS A 208 -9.79 3.83 7.84
C HIS A 208 -10.46 3.23 9.09
N THR A 209 -11.40 2.33 8.92
CA THR A 209 -12.19 1.78 10.04
C THR A 209 -11.95 0.30 10.26
N GLY A 210 -11.35 -0.40 9.29
CA GLY A 210 -11.24 -1.86 9.29
C GLY A 210 -12.60 -2.56 9.24
N LEU A 211 -13.69 -1.82 9.08
CA LEU A 211 -15.03 -2.38 8.99
C LEU A 211 -15.41 -2.62 7.53
N PRO A 212 -16.15 -3.67 7.23
CA PRO A 212 -16.77 -3.80 5.91
C PRO A 212 -17.66 -2.57 5.65
N PRO A 213 -17.75 -2.10 4.39
CA PRO A 213 -18.63 -0.98 4.06
C PRO A 213 -20.05 -1.29 4.55
N ARG A 214 -20.65 -0.35 5.26
CA ARG A 214 -22.05 -0.47 5.69
C ARG A 214 -22.93 -0.65 4.47
N SER A 215 -23.72 -1.70 4.44
CA SER A 215 -24.82 -1.81 3.48
C SER A 215 -25.71 -0.58 3.61
N PRO A 216 -26.12 0.07 2.50
CA PRO A 216 -27.08 1.15 2.58
C PRO A 216 -28.34 0.60 3.28
N GLY A 217 -28.60 1.09 4.49
CA GLY A 217 -29.78 0.73 5.25
C GLY A 217 -31.04 0.99 4.42
N LYS A 218 -31.93 0.02 4.37
CA LYS A 218 -33.28 0.26 3.90
C LYS A 218 -33.85 1.42 4.72
N ARG A 219 -34.07 2.56 4.07
CA ARG A 219 -34.90 3.61 4.65
C ARG A 219 -36.29 3.00 4.86
N THR A 220 -36.62 2.69 6.08
CA THR A 220 -38.01 2.48 6.50
C THR A 220 -38.67 3.86 6.36
N ARG A 221 -39.56 4.00 5.37
CA ARG A 221 -40.52 5.11 5.34
C ARG A 221 -41.47 4.88 6.52
N GLY A 222 -41.38 5.73 7.52
CA GLY A 222 -42.44 6.00 8.47
C GLY A 222 -43.21 7.21 8.00
#